data_808a8feecb1cc9b0990b3c0770456f3b
#
_entry.id   808a8feecb1cc9b0990b3c0770456f3b
#
_cell.length_a   1.000
_cell.length_b   1.000
_cell.length_c   1.000
_cell.angle_alpha   90.00
_cell.angle_beta   90.00
_cell.angle_gamma   90.00
#
_symmetry.space_group_name_H-M   'P 1'
#
loop_
_entity.id
_entity.type
_entity.pdbx_description
1 polymer ?
#
loop_
_entity_poly.entity_id
_entity_poly.type
_entity_poly.pdbx_seq_one_letter_code
_entity_poly.pdbx_strand_id
1 'polypeptide(L)'
;NEVLEAKLLAGGSGYDIVVPSGSFLENQIKAGVFQKLDKAQLSNIGNLDPDVLAKIDAHDPGGQYSINYMYGTTGIGYNTDKVDENDITSWSILFDPAIASKYADCGIAMLDAPTEVMEIALKYVGKDPYTEDEKDYEVALEMLQQIRPYIRYFDSSQYIDDLANGEICLTMGWSGDVFLAADEAADGVEAWYSIPSEGTVIWFDMMAIPADAKNVENAHKFIN
;
A
#
# COMPACT_ATOMS: atom_id res chain seq x y z
N ASN A 1 -0.95 -8.39 4.87
CA ASN A 1 0.31 -9.15 4.68
C ASN A 1 0.67 -10.01 5.90
N GLU A 2 0.54 -9.51 7.14
CA GLU A 2 0.99 -10.14 8.39
C GLU A 2 0.31 -11.51 8.63
N VAL A 3 -1.00 -11.59 8.39
CA VAL A 3 -1.77 -12.84 8.52
C VAL A 3 -1.30 -13.89 7.49
N LEU A 4 -1.03 -13.45 6.25
CA LEU A 4 -0.50 -14.32 5.20
C LEU A 4 0.90 -14.83 5.58
N GLU A 5 1.79 -13.94 6.04
CA GLU A 5 3.14 -14.27 6.47
C GLU A 5 3.13 -15.30 7.59
N ALA A 6 2.34 -15.07 8.65
CA ALA A 6 2.21 -16.02 9.75
C ALA A 6 1.77 -17.41 9.27
N LYS A 7 0.83 -17.45 8.31
CA LYS A 7 0.33 -18.71 7.74
C LYS A 7 1.38 -19.42 6.89
N LEU A 8 2.16 -18.70 6.08
CA LEU A 8 3.23 -19.26 5.27
C LEU A 8 4.37 -19.81 6.15
N LEU A 9 4.77 -19.07 7.19
CA LEU A 9 5.81 -19.49 8.13
C LEU A 9 5.41 -20.73 8.95
N ALA A 10 4.11 -20.87 9.26
CA ALA A 10 3.61 -22.05 9.95
C ALA A 10 3.64 -23.32 9.08
N GLY A 11 3.73 -23.18 7.75
CA GLY A 11 3.67 -24.28 6.78
C GLY A 11 2.27 -24.86 6.63
N GLY A 12 2.09 -25.67 5.59
CA GLY A 12 0.76 -26.24 5.27
C GLY A 12 -0.27 -25.18 4.90
N SER A 13 0.17 -24.15 4.17
CA SER A 13 -0.62 -22.97 3.85
C SER A 13 -1.92 -23.30 3.11
N GLY A 14 -1.88 -24.36 2.27
CA GLY A 14 -3.00 -24.78 1.42
C GLY A 14 -3.21 -23.90 0.20
N TYR A 15 -2.30 -22.97 -0.05
CA TYR A 15 -2.31 -22.09 -1.24
C TYR A 15 -1.39 -22.62 -2.33
N ASP A 16 -1.79 -22.38 -3.58
CA ASP A 16 -0.93 -22.66 -4.75
C ASP A 16 -0.28 -21.36 -5.28
N ILE A 17 -0.93 -20.22 -5.06
CA ILE A 17 -0.41 -18.89 -5.35
C ILE A 17 -0.76 -17.96 -4.19
N VAL A 18 0.13 -17.05 -3.88
CA VAL A 18 -0.08 -15.96 -2.93
C VAL A 18 0.44 -14.64 -3.53
N VAL A 19 -0.08 -13.54 -3.01
CA VAL A 19 0.29 -12.20 -3.49
C VAL A 19 0.73 -11.33 -2.30
N PRO A 20 1.95 -11.52 -1.78
CA PRO A 20 2.54 -10.61 -0.81
C PRO A 20 2.98 -9.30 -1.47
N SER A 21 3.08 -8.23 -0.67
CA SER A 21 3.79 -7.01 -1.10
C SER A 21 5.30 -7.23 -1.08
N GLY A 22 6.04 -6.43 -1.86
CA GLY A 22 7.48 -6.61 -2.07
C GLY A 22 8.31 -6.62 -0.79
N SER A 23 8.00 -5.75 0.17
CA SER A 23 8.68 -5.69 1.47
C SER A 23 8.53 -6.97 2.30
N PHE A 24 7.35 -7.61 2.26
CA PHE A 24 7.11 -8.90 2.90
C PHE A 24 7.76 -10.06 2.13
N LEU A 25 7.68 -10.02 0.79
CA LEU A 25 8.25 -11.03 -0.09
C LEU A 25 9.73 -11.28 0.20
N GLU A 26 10.53 -10.23 0.38
CA GLU A 26 11.97 -10.32 0.65
C GLU A 26 12.28 -11.18 1.89
N ASN A 27 11.58 -10.93 2.99
CA ASN A 27 11.75 -11.70 4.23
C ASN A 27 11.24 -13.14 4.08
N GLN A 28 10.14 -13.33 3.39
CA GLN A 28 9.55 -14.63 3.12
C GLN A 28 10.43 -15.49 2.20
N ILE A 29 11.12 -14.89 1.21
CA ILE A 29 12.14 -15.58 0.39
C ILE A 29 13.29 -16.04 1.29
N LYS A 30 13.81 -15.19 2.17
CA LYS A 30 14.88 -15.54 3.12
C LYS A 30 14.47 -16.65 4.07
N ALA A 31 13.20 -16.70 4.46
CA ALA A 31 12.62 -17.76 5.29
C ALA A 31 12.37 -19.07 4.52
N GLY A 32 12.52 -19.08 3.19
CA GLY A 32 12.38 -20.29 2.37
C GLY A 32 10.95 -20.77 2.18
N VAL A 33 9.96 -19.89 2.32
CA VAL A 33 8.53 -20.23 2.18
C VAL A 33 8.05 -20.27 0.73
N PHE A 34 8.89 -19.88 -0.23
CA PHE A 34 8.58 -19.92 -1.67
C PHE A 34 9.50 -20.86 -2.43
N GLN A 35 8.98 -21.44 -3.49
CA GLN A 35 9.78 -22.14 -4.47
C GLN A 35 10.17 -21.21 -5.62
N LYS A 36 11.29 -21.52 -6.28
CA LYS A 36 11.70 -20.77 -7.48
C LYS A 36 10.74 -21.03 -8.63
N LEU A 37 10.45 -19.97 -9.37
CA LEU A 37 9.66 -20.06 -10.58
C LEU A 37 10.42 -20.78 -11.70
N ASP A 38 9.75 -21.68 -12.40
CA ASP A 38 10.24 -22.24 -13.65
C ASP A 38 9.95 -21.27 -14.80
N LYS A 39 10.93 -20.43 -15.13
CA LYS A 39 10.80 -19.41 -16.18
C LYS A 39 10.54 -19.99 -17.58
N ALA A 40 10.82 -21.28 -17.81
CA ALA A 40 10.49 -21.90 -19.08
C ALA A 40 8.97 -22.05 -19.29
N GLN A 41 8.19 -22.04 -18.20
CA GLN A 41 6.73 -22.06 -18.24
C GLN A 41 6.09 -20.66 -18.33
N LEU A 42 6.87 -19.59 -18.26
CA LEU A 42 6.42 -18.21 -18.26
C LEU A 42 6.75 -17.51 -19.59
N SER A 43 6.05 -17.92 -20.65
CA SER A 43 6.32 -17.40 -22.00
C SER A 43 6.00 -15.92 -22.16
N ASN A 44 5.12 -15.36 -21.32
CA ASN A 44 4.67 -13.97 -21.37
C ASN A 44 5.52 -13.01 -20.52
N ILE A 45 6.55 -13.51 -19.83
CA ILE A 45 7.42 -12.69 -18.94
C ILE A 45 8.05 -11.49 -19.68
N GLY A 46 8.27 -11.60 -20.99
CA GLY A 46 8.80 -10.52 -21.81
C GLY A 46 7.82 -9.34 -22.03
N ASN A 47 6.57 -9.47 -21.61
CA ASN A 47 5.58 -8.39 -21.67
C ASN A 47 5.60 -7.48 -20.44
N LEU A 48 6.36 -7.85 -19.40
CA LEU A 48 6.47 -7.05 -18.18
C LEU A 48 7.26 -5.77 -18.46
N ASP A 49 6.83 -4.67 -17.83
CA ASP A 49 7.48 -3.38 -17.94
C ASP A 49 8.90 -3.43 -17.34
N PRO A 50 9.95 -3.11 -18.12
CA PRO A 50 11.33 -3.18 -17.65
C PRO A 50 11.65 -2.17 -16.55
N ASP A 51 11.00 -1.02 -16.51
CA ASP A 51 11.23 -0.01 -15.47
C ASP A 51 10.64 -0.46 -14.13
N VAL A 52 9.50 -1.15 -14.16
CA VAL A 52 8.91 -1.81 -12.98
C VAL A 52 9.81 -2.95 -12.52
N LEU A 53 10.26 -3.82 -13.43
CA LEU A 53 11.18 -4.92 -13.10
C LEU A 53 12.46 -4.43 -12.42
N ALA A 54 13.03 -3.33 -12.90
CA ALA A 54 14.23 -2.75 -12.28
C ALA A 54 14.01 -2.28 -10.84
N LYS A 55 12.80 -1.84 -10.51
CA LYS A 55 12.45 -1.41 -9.14
C LYS A 55 12.25 -2.59 -8.19
N ILE A 56 11.60 -3.66 -8.66
CA ILE A 56 11.32 -4.84 -7.83
C ILE A 56 12.55 -5.74 -7.65
N ASP A 57 13.62 -5.54 -8.41
CA ASP A 57 14.87 -6.31 -8.29
C ASP A 57 15.48 -6.20 -6.88
N ALA A 58 15.17 -5.14 -6.13
CA ALA A 58 15.56 -5.00 -4.73
C ALA A 58 14.91 -6.06 -3.82
N HIS A 59 13.68 -6.50 -4.14
CA HIS A 59 12.91 -7.45 -3.33
C HIS A 59 13.12 -8.91 -3.76
N ASP A 60 13.32 -9.15 -5.06
CA ASP A 60 13.56 -10.48 -5.65
C ASP A 60 14.60 -10.39 -6.78
N PRO A 61 15.91 -10.36 -6.45
CA PRO A 61 16.96 -10.19 -7.45
C PRO A 61 16.87 -11.16 -8.61
N GLY A 62 16.68 -10.63 -9.81
CA GLY A 62 16.49 -11.39 -11.03
C GLY A 62 15.15 -12.09 -11.14
N GLY A 63 14.14 -11.74 -10.31
CA GLY A 63 12.78 -12.28 -10.37
C GLY A 63 12.75 -13.81 -10.29
N GLN A 64 13.42 -14.40 -9.29
CA GLN A 64 13.56 -15.84 -9.20
C GLN A 64 12.35 -16.54 -8.56
N TYR A 65 11.62 -15.82 -7.69
CA TYR A 65 10.56 -16.37 -6.86
C TYR A 65 9.19 -15.79 -7.17
N SER A 66 9.16 -14.64 -7.86
CA SER A 66 7.92 -13.89 -8.04
C SER A 66 7.79 -13.23 -9.41
N ILE A 67 6.55 -12.87 -9.74
CA ILE A 67 6.19 -12.03 -10.88
C ILE A 67 5.36 -10.86 -10.35
N ASN A 68 5.66 -9.65 -10.81
CA ASN A 68 4.83 -8.49 -10.47
C ASN A 68 3.40 -8.69 -10.98
N TYR A 69 2.44 -8.50 -10.07
CA TYR A 69 1.01 -8.56 -10.36
C TYR A 69 0.45 -7.17 -10.59
N MET A 70 0.66 -6.28 -9.64
CA MET A 70 0.30 -4.88 -9.76
C MET A 70 1.23 -4.00 -8.92
N TYR A 71 1.18 -2.72 -9.14
CA TYR A 71 1.86 -1.72 -8.34
C TYR A 71 1.03 -0.45 -8.24
N GLY A 72 1.32 0.37 -7.26
CA GLY A 72 0.67 1.64 -7.07
C GLY A 72 1.42 2.51 -6.09
N THR A 73 0.79 3.61 -5.73
CA THR A 73 1.29 4.56 -4.75
C THR A 73 0.27 4.76 -3.64
N THR A 74 0.73 5.18 -2.48
CA THR A 74 -0.11 5.63 -1.39
C THR A 74 -0.15 7.14 -1.40
N GLY A 75 -1.33 7.72 -1.33
CA GLY A 75 -1.48 9.17 -1.45
C GLY A 75 -2.70 9.68 -0.71
N ILE A 76 -3.13 10.86 -1.12
CA ILE A 76 -4.29 11.54 -0.56
C ILE A 76 -5.48 11.32 -1.49
N GLY A 77 -6.52 10.63 -0.99
CA GLY A 77 -7.83 10.59 -1.60
C GLY A 77 -8.70 11.69 -0.99
N TYR A 78 -9.40 12.44 -1.80
CA TYR A 78 -10.17 13.57 -1.31
C TYR A 78 -11.41 13.87 -2.16
N ASN A 79 -12.42 14.47 -1.52
CA ASN A 79 -13.61 15.01 -2.18
C ASN A 79 -13.31 16.45 -2.64
N THR A 80 -13.40 16.70 -3.94
CA THR A 80 -13.01 18.00 -4.54
C THR A 80 -13.89 19.17 -4.11
N ASP A 81 -15.14 18.90 -3.74
CA ASP A 81 -16.08 19.94 -3.29
C ASP A 81 -15.88 20.34 -1.81
N LYS A 82 -15.23 19.47 -1.03
CA LYS A 82 -15.08 19.63 0.42
C LYS A 82 -13.68 19.99 0.88
N VAL A 83 -12.68 19.72 0.04
CA VAL A 83 -11.26 19.87 0.38
C VAL A 83 -10.62 20.95 -0.50
N ASP A 84 -9.89 21.88 0.12
CA ASP A 84 -9.17 22.94 -0.60
C ASP A 84 -7.98 22.36 -1.37
N GLU A 85 -7.92 22.63 -2.68
CA GLU A 85 -6.84 22.16 -3.55
C GLU A 85 -5.44 22.62 -3.11
N ASN A 86 -5.35 23.72 -2.37
CA ASN A 86 -4.07 24.19 -1.84
C ASN A 86 -3.56 23.32 -0.69
N ASP A 87 -4.45 22.68 0.06
CA ASP A 87 -4.07 21.83 1.20
C ASP A 87 -3.61 20.42 0.76
N ILE A 88 -4.03 19.91 -0.42
CA ILE A 88 -3.71 18.55 -0.90
C ILE A 88 -2.29 18.36 -1.44
N THR A 89 -1.50 19.42 -1.54
CA THR A 89 -0.15 19.35 -2.13
C THR A 89 0.91 18.83 -1.18
N SER A 90 0.58 18.64 0.08
CA SER A 90 1.48 18.21 1.15
C SER A 90 0.78 17.22 2.09
N TRP A 91 1.54 16.29 2.65
CA TRP A 91 1.07 15.42 3.75
C TRP A 91 0.63 16.20 4.99
N SER A 92 0.92 17.50 5.07
CA SER A 92 0.45 18.37 6.15
C SER A 92 -1.08 18.38 6.30
N ILE A 93 -1.83 18.12 5.23
CA ILE A 93 -3.29 18.02 5.29
C ILE A 93 -3.76 16.94 6.28
N LEU A 94 -2.98 15.85 6.41
CA LEU A 94 -3.26 14.75 7.35
C LEU A 94 -2.45 14.86 8.64
N PHE A 95 -1.22 15.42 8.58
CA PHE A 95 -0.25 15.32 9.66
C PHE A 95 -0.03 16.61 10.44
N ASP A 96 -0.55 17.76 9.97
CA ASP A 96 -0.56 19.00 10.74
C ASP A 96 -1.93 19.16 11.44
N PRO A 97 -1.98 19.16 12.79
CA PRO A 97 -3.22 19.33 13.55
C PRO A 97 -4.01 20.59 13.18
N ALA A 98 -3.31 21.68 12.80
CA ALA A 98 -3.98 22.94 12.43
C ALA A 98 -4.72 22.84 11.09
N ILE A 99 -4.25 21.95 10.19
CA ILE A 99 -4.88 21.70 8.90
C ILE A 99 -5.88 20.56 8.99
N ALA A 100 -5.49 19.42 9.55
CA ALA A 100 -6.35 18.24 9.71
C ALA A 100 -7.65 18.56 10.46
N SER A 101 -7.60 19.44 11.48
CA SER A 101 -8.78 19.85 12.23
C SER A 101 -9.86 20.49 11.38
N LYS A 102 -9.54 21.12 10.24
CA LYS A 102 -10.51 21.73 9.32
C LYS A 102 -11.43 20.68 8.68
N TYR A 103 -10.91 19.45 8.51
CA TYR A 103 -11.57 18.36 7.79
C TYR A 103 -12.14 17.28 8.71
N ALA A 104 -11.96 17.41 10.02
CA ALA A 104 -12.42 16.42 11.01
C ALA A 104 -13.94 16.18 10.94
N ASP A 105 -14.73 17.22 10.75
CA ASP A 105 -16.20 17.14 10.70
C ASP A 105 -16.69 16.43 9.44
N CYS A 106 -16.10 16.68 8.27
CA CYS A 106 -16.45 15.96 7.05
C CYS A 106 -15.87 14.54 7.00
N GLY A 107 -14.87 14.25 7.83
CA GLY A 107 -14.33 12.92 8.08
C GLY A 107 -13.01 12.65 7.39
N ILE A 108 -12.05 12.19 8.20
CA ILE A 108 -10.74 11.75 7.76
C ILE A 108 -10.58 10.26 8.07
N ALA A 109 -10.25 9.45 7.07
CA ALA A 109 -9.85 8.05 7.25
C ALA A 109 -8.36 7.86 7.03
N MET A 110 -7.80 6.84 7.64
CA MET A 110 -6.42 6.41 7.37
C MET A 110 -6.38 4.90 7.20
N LEU A 111 -5.39 4.43 6.46
CA LEU A 111 -5.14 3.00 6.27
C LEU A 111 -4.82 2.31 7.61
N ASP A 112 -5.37 1.12 7.81
CA ASP A 112 -4.92 0.17 8.83
C ASP A 112 -3.71 -0.63 8.28
N ALA A 113 -2.63 0.10 8.01
CA ALA A 113 -1.37 -0.40 7.49
C ALA A 113 -0.21 0.28 8.25
N PRO A 114 0.08 -0.17 9.48
CA PRO A 114 0.95 0.58 10.40
C PRO A 114 2.36 0.80 9.86
N THR A 115 2.94 -0.16 9.16
CA THR A 115 4.28 -0.01 8.55
C THR A 115 4.29 1.13 7.54
N GLU A 116 3.34 1.15 6.61
CA GLU A 116 3.24 2.13 5.54
C GLU A 116 2.90 3.54 6.06
N VAL A 117 1.97 3.62 7.01
CA VAL A 117 1.63 4.88 7.69
C VAL A 117 2.86 5.45 8.39
N MET A 118 3.67 4.59 9.05
CA MET A 118 4.89 5.02 9.74
C MET A 118 5.97 5.48 8.77
N GLU A 119 6.19 4.77 7.66
CA GLU A 119 7.15 5.17 6.61
C GLU A 119 6.83 6.57 6.06
N ILE A 120 5.56 6.84 5.79
CA ILE A 120 5.11 8.16 5.30
C ILE A 120 5.23 9.22 6.39
N ALA A 121 4.87 8.88 7.63
CA ALA A 121 5.01 9.78 8.77
C ALA A 121 6.47 10.18 9.03
N LEU A 122 7.40 9.21 8.99
CA LEU A 122 8.84 9.45 9.09
C LEU A 122 9.32 10.40 7.99
N LYS A 123 8.93 10.14 6.76
CA LYS A 123 9.28 11.01 5.63
C LYS A 123 8.75 12.42 5.81
N TYR A 124 7.51 12.59 6.27
CA TYR A 124 6.92 13.90 6.54
C TYR A 124 7.68 14.69 7.61
N VAL A 125 8.12 14.05 8.70
CA VAL A 125 8.92 14.70 9.73
C VAL A 125 10.40 14.83 9.37
N GLY A 126 10.77 14.53 8.11
CA GLY A 126 12.13 14.70 7.58
C GLY A 126 13.13 13.62 8.02
N LYS A 127 12.62 12.44 8.36
CA LYS A 127 13.42 11.27 8.71
C LYS A 127 13.53 10.28 7.57
N ASP A 128 14.51 9.37 7.65
CA ASP A 128 14.59 8.24 6.73
C ASP A 128 13.42 7.29 7.00
N PRO A 129 12.55 6.99 6.00
CA PRO A 129 11.44 6.05 6.18
C PRO A 129 11.88 4.63 6.55
N TYR A 130 13.15 4.28 6.29
CA TYR A 130 13.75 2.97 6.60
C TYR A 130 14.73 3.03 7.77
N THR A 131 14.65 4.06 8.62
CA THR A 131 15.51 4.21 9.79
C THR A 131 15.36 3.03 10.74
N GLU A 132 16.49 2.67 11.41
CA GLU A 132 16.50 1.74 12.54
C GLU A 132 16.63 2.47 13.89
N ASP A 133 16.68 3.81 13.90
CA ASP A 133 16.78 4.61 15.13
C ASP A 133 15.40 4.79 15.77
N GLU A 134 15.23 4.21 16.98
CA GLU A 134 13.99 4.31 17.75
C GLU A 134 13.55 5.77 18.00
N LYS A 135 14.49 6.72 18.10
CA LYS A 135 14.18 8.15 18.31
C LYS A 135 13.46 8.76 17.12
N ASP A 136 13.73 8.30 15.91
CA ASP A 136 13.02 8.78 14.73
C ASP A 136 11.57 8.32 14.75
N TYR A 137 11.33 7.09 15.21
CA TYR A 137 9.97 6.58 15.42
C TYR A 137 9.23 7.33 16.53
N GLU A 138 9.92 7.72 17.62
CA GLU A 138 9.31 8.55 18.67
C GLU A 138 8.79 9.88 18.12
N VAL A 139 9.57 10.56 17.26
CA VAL A 139 9.17 11.84 16.62
C VAL A 139 7.93 11.65 15.73
N ALA A 140 7.92 10.61 14.90
CA ALA A 140 6.78 10.32 14.03
C ALA A 140 5.53 9.94 14.85
N LEU A 141 5.70 9.16 15.92
CA LEU A 141 4.62 8.76 16.82
C LEU A 141 4.01 9.97 17.56
N GLU A 142 4.83 10.90 18.07
CA GLU A 142 4.33 12.12 18.69
C GLU A 142 3.45 12.92 17.74
N MET A 143 3.85 13.05 16.48
CA MET A 143 3.05 13.73 15.46
C MET A 143 1.74 12.97 15.19
N LEU A 144 1.78 11.64 15.01
CA LEU A 144 0.60 10.81 14.79
C LEU A 144 -0.38 10.89 15.97
N GLN A 145 0.12 10.96 17.21
CA GLN A 145 -0.73 11.15 18.40
C GLN A 145 -1.45 12.50 18.40
N GLN A 146 -0.81 13.56 17.88
CA GLN A 146 -1.43 14.89 17.81
C GLN A 146 -2.57 14.95 16.79
N ILE A 147 -2.50 14.20 15.70
CA ILE A 147 -3.56 14.17 14.68
C ILE A 147 -4.65 13.13 14.97
N ARG A 148 -4.39 12.18 15.88
CA ARG A 148 -5.33 11.10 16.19
C ARG A 148 -6.75 11.58 16.52
N PRO A 149 -6.97 12.70 17.24
CA PRO A 149 -8.33 13.19 17.55
C PRO A 149 -9.16 13.60 16.33
N TYR A 150 -8.52 13.86 15.19
CA TYR A 150 -9.17 14.30 13.93
C TYR A 150 -9.47 13.11 13.01
N ILE A 151 -8.87 11.95 13.26
CA ILE A 151 -9.06 10.74 12.44
C ILE A 151 -10.31 10.01 12.90
N ARG A 152 -11.27 9.84 11.98
CA ARG A 152 -12.54 9.17 12.26
C ARG A 152 -12.32 7.68 12.52
N TYR A 153 -11.55 7.02 11.66
CA TYR A 153 -11.20 5.59 11.80
C TYR A 153 -9.92 5.24 11.03
N PHE A 154 -9.41 4.03 11.34
CA PHE A 154 -8.37 3.34 10.58
C PHE A 154 -9.00 2.07 10.00
N ASP A 155 -9.03 1.96 8.67
CA ASP A 155 -9.53 0.78 7.96
C ASP A 155 -9.00 0.84 6.52
N SER A 156 -8.56 -0.32 5.99
CA SER A 156 -7.94 -0.42 4.66
C SER A 156 -8.92 -0.84 3.55
N SER A 157 -10.22 -0.82 3.81
CA SER A 157 -11.27 -1.20 2.84
C SER A 157 -12.47 -0.27 2.87
N GLN A 158 -12.98 0.08 4.07
CA GLN A 158 -14.20 0.88 4.23
C GLN A 158 -14.09 2.27 3.60
N TYR A 159 -12.88 2.86 3.60
CA TYR A 159 -12.68 4.21 3.08
C TYR A 159 -13.03 4.36 1.59
N ILE A 160 -13.02 3.26 0.81
CA ILE A 160 -13.36 3.27 -0.62
C ILE A 160 -14.83 3.66 -0.79
N ASP A 161 -15.72 2.90 -0.14
CA ASP A 161 -17.16 3.16 -0.18
C ASP A 161 -17.51 4.51 0.47
N ASP A 162 -16.90 4.83 1.60
CA ASP A 162 -17.18 6.08 2.33
C ASP A 162 -16.74 7.32 1.54
N LEU A 163 -15.62 7.25 0.79
CA LEU A 163 -15.20 8.33 -0.10
C LEU A 163 -16.13 8.45 -1.31
N ALA A 164 -16.50 7.32 -1.93
CA ALA A 164 -17.42 7.27 -3.06
C ALA A 164 -18.82 7.82 -2.72
N ASN A 165 -19.29 7.58 -1.50
CA ASN A 165 -20.59 8.07 -1.03
C ASN A 165 -20.55 9.47 -0.38
N GLY A 166 -19.35 10.08 -0.23
CA GLY A 166 -19.16 11.38 0.42
C GLY A 166 -19.35 11.37 1.95
N GLU A 167 -19.29 10.18 2.57
CA GLU A 167 -19.33 10.00 4.03
C GLU A 167 -18.03 10.47 4.71
N ILE A 168 -16.91 10.41 3.99
CA ILE A 168 -15.64 11.05 4.33
C ILE A 168 -15.24 12.01 3.22
N CYS A 169 -14.40 12.99 3.54
CA CYS A 169 -13.89 13.94 2.56
C CYS A 169 -12.39 13.79 2.30
N LEU A 170 -11.68 13.06 3.16
CA LEU A 170 -10.23 12.96 3.11
C LEU A 170 -9.76 11.60 3.60
N THR A 171 -8.78 11.04 2.91
CA THR A 171 -8.16 9.77 3.32
C THR A 171 -6.70 9.68 2.92
N MET A 172 -5.87 8.97 3.72
CA MET A 172 -4.69 8.30 3.21
C MET A 172 -5.17 7.01 2.55
N GLY A 173 -4.91 6.83 1.25
CA GLY A 173 -5.43 5.69 0.51
C GLY A 173 -4.49 5.22 -0.60
N TRP A 174 -4.71 4.01 -1.07
CA TRP A 174 -4.01 3.45 -2.23
C TRP A 174 -4.60 4.02 -3.53
N SER A 175 -3.72 4.30 -4.50
CA SER A 175 -4.12 4.94 -5.76
C SER A 175 -5.24 4.21 -6.48
N GLY A 176 -5.16 2.88 -6.60
CA GLY A 176 -6.19 2.07 -7.26
C GLY A 176 -7.55 2.16 -6.59
N ASP A 177 -7.57 2.15 -5.26
CA ASP A 177 -8.78 2.21 -4.45
C ASP A 177 -9.45 3.59 -4.53
N VAL A 178 -8.64 4.66 -4.53
CA VAL A 178 -9.18 6.02 -4.71
C VAL A 178 -9.73 6.22 -6.12
N PHE A 179 -9.09 5.65 -7.14
CA PHE A 179 -9.65 5.66 -8.50
C PHE A 179 -10.93 4.86 -8.59
N LEU A 180 -11.02 3.71 -7.89
CA LEU A 180 -12.27 2.95 -7.81
C LEU A 180 -13.37 3.77 -7.12
N ALA A 181 -13.06 4.43 -6.00
CA ALA A 181 -14.00 5.32 -5.32
C ALA A 181 -14.48 6.46 -6.23
N ALA A 182 -13.58 7.02 -7.07
CA ALA A 182 -13.95 8.05 -8.04
C ALA A 182 -14.85 7.53 -9.15
N ASP A 183 -14.60 6.31 -9.65
CA ASP A 183 -15.41 5.67 -10.70
C ASP A 183 -16.80 5.28 -10.18
N GLU A 184 -16.92 4.92 -8.90
CA GLU A 184 -18.17 4.50 -8.24
C GLU A 184 -18.86 5.64 -7.48
N ALA A 185 -18.38 6.89 -7.62
CA ALA A 185 -18.88 8.02 -6.86
C ALA A 185 -20.38 8.25 -7.04
N ALA A 186 -21.09 8.49 -5.94
CA ALA A 186 -22.51 8.83 -5.93
C ALA A 186 -22.79 10.14 -6.65
N ASP A 187 -24.02 10.34 -7.08
CA ASP A 187 -24.44 11.57 -7.74
C ASP A 187 -24.10 12.81 -6.89
N GLY A 188 -23.30 13.71 -7.44
CA GLY A 188 -22.87 14.94 -6.77
C GLY A 188 -21.66 14.76 -5.84
N VAL A 189 -20.99 13.63 -5.88
CA VAL A 189 -19.68 13.39 -5.23
C VAL A 189 -18.61 13.33 -6.30
N GLU A 190 -17.53 14.07 -6.12
CA GLU A 190 -16.35 14.00 -6.98
C GLU A 190 -15.12 13.70 -6.12
N ALA A 191 -14.54 12.52 -6.30
CA ALA A 191 -13.33 12.08 -5.61
C ALA A 191 -12.11 12.15 -6.53
N TRP A 192 -10.96 12.50 -5.97
CA TRP A 192 -9.69 12.60 -6.69
C TRP A 192 -8.52 12.10 -5.85
N TYR A 193 -7.39 11.86 -6.53
CA TYR A 193 -6.15 11.37 -5.92
C TYR A 193 -5.01 12.36 -6.11
N SER A 194 -4.21 12.59 -5.07
CA SER A 194 -3.02 13.43 -5.12
C SER A 194 -1.81 12.74 -4.49
N ILE A 195 -0.64 12.93 -5.10
CA ILE A 195 0.66 12.58 -4.53
C ILE A 195 1.28 13.85 -3.96
N PRO A 196 1.53 13.91 -2.63
CA PRO A 196 2.14 15.08 -1.99
C PRO A 196 3.56 15.38 -2.47
N SER A 197 3.96 16.64 -2.36
CA SER A 197 5.26 17.13 -2.84
C SER A 197 6.45 16.51 -2.11
N GLU A 198 6.30 16.06 -0.89
CA GLU A 198 7.32 15.33 -0.13
C GLU A 198 7.61 13.94 -0.74
N GLY A 199 6.76 13.52 -1.66
CA GLY A 199 6.78 12.17 -2.23
C GLY A 199 6.07 11.15 -1.35
N THR A 200 6.01 9.92 -1.81
CA THR A 200 5.25 8.85 -1.16
C THR A 200 5.91 7.49 -1.34
N VAL A 201 5.26 6.47 -0.81
CA VAL A 201 5.61 5.06 -1.01
C VAL A 201 5.07 4.59 -2.35
N ILE A 202 5.90 3.88 -3.12
CA ILE A 202 5.48 3.01 -4.21
C ILE A 202 5.52 1.57 -3.72
N TRP A 203 4.45 0.84 -3.89
CA TRP A 203 4.34 -0.55 -3.48
C TRP A 203 4.16 -1.47 -4.69
N PHE A 204 4.55 -2.73 -4.52
CA PHE A 204 4.48 -3.77 -5.55
C PHE A 204 3.87 -5.01 -4.95
N ASP A 205 2.83 -5.54 -5.58
CA ASP A 205 2.25 -6.83 -5.24
C ASP A 205 2.81 -7.91 -6.17
N MET A 206 3.27 -9.00 -5.58
CA MET A 206 4.10 -9.99 -6.23
C MET A 206 3.47 -11.38 -6.16
N MET A 207 3.08 -11.97 -7.29
CA MET A 207 2.62 -13.35 -7.32
C MET A 207 3.80 -14.31 -7.06
N ALA A 208 3.67 -15.15 -6.05
CA ALA A 208 4.66 -16.17 -5.71
C ALA A 208 3.99 -17.53 -5.43
N ILE A 209 4.75 -18.61 -5.60
CA ILE A 209 4.29 -19.99 -5.39
C ILE A 209 4.86 -20.49 -4.05
N PRO A 210 4.00 -20.81 -3.04
CA PRO A 210 4.47 -21.37 -1.78
C PRO A 210 5.26 -22.65 -1.96
N ALA A 211 6.22 -22.89 -1.07
CA ALA A 211 7.07 -24.11 -1.10
C ALA A 211 6.24 -25.40 -0.92
N ASP A 212 5.08 -25.31 -0.24
CA ASP A 212 4.16 -26.41 0.02
C ASP A 212 2.99 -26.51 -0.97
N ALA A 213 3.00 -25.70 -2.05
CA ALA A 213 1.98 -25.72 -3.10
C ALA A 213 1.86 -27.09 -3.77
N LYS A 214 0.63 -27.53 -4.01
CA LYS A 214 0.34 -28.86 -4.58
C LYS A 214 0.10 -28.82 -6.08
N ASN A 215 -0.35 -27.69 -6.62
CA ASN A 215 -0.71 -27.55 -8.02
C ASN A 215 0.24 -26.61 -8.78
N VAL A 216 1.55 -26.82 -8.63
CA VAL A 216 2.63 -25.96 -9.13
C VAL A 216 2.53 -25.67 -10.63
N GLU A 217 2.20 -26.68 -11.45
CA GLU A 217 2.02 -26.50 -12.90
C GLU A 217 0.85 -25.55 -13.22
N ASN A 218 -0.27 -25.71 -12.50
CA ASN A 218 -1.42 -24.80 -12.67
C ASN A 218 -1.11 -23.38 -12.16
N ALA A 219 -0.33 -23.27 -11.08
CA ALA A 219 0.14 -21.98 -10.58
C ALA A 219 0.97 -21.24 -11.65
N HIS A 220 1.92 -21.92 -12.31
CA HIS A 220 2.68 -21.31 -13.41
C HIS A 220 1.78 -20.91 -14.60
N LYS A 221 0.77 -21.71 -14.94
CA LYS A 221 -0.19 -21.36 -16.01
C LYS A 221 -1.02 -20.12 -15.65
N PHE A 222 -1.36 -19.96 -14.37
CA PHE A 222 -2.10 -18.79 -13.91
C PHE A 222 -1.25 -17.53 -13.92
N ILE A 223 0.01 -17.63 -13.48
CA ILE A 223 0.95 -16.53 -13.44
C ILE A 223 1.34 -16.06 -14.86
N ASN A 224 1.42 -16.99 -15.83
CA ASN A 224 1.77 -16.70 -17.21
C ASN A 224 0.65 -15.99 -17.97
#